data_e86f632811ffa2a87ebff5c1cbf41de9
#
_entry.id   e86f632811ffa2a87ebff5c1cbf41de9
#
_cell.length_a   1.000
_cell.length_b   1.000
_cell.length_c   1.000
_cell.angle_alpha   90.00
_cell.angle_beta   90.00
_cell.angle_gamma   90.00
#
_symmetry.space_group_name_H-M   'P 1'
#
loop_
_entity.id
_entity.type
_entity.pdbx_description
1 polymer ?
#
loop_
_entity_poly.entity_id
_entity_poly.type
_entity_poly.pdbx_seq_one_letter_code
_entity_poly.pdbx_strand_id
1 'polypeptide(L)'
;MKNKVRVAWISAPAFICVDKFIVPEVSKYMDVTWYIIAKENEVLDFEEQLEKLIKLGKINCKILRHKERNCDFGIIIWFIKFLKNIKREKYDLIYQVMIGMPFYMPLFRFYLGCKNVLIGIHNVKIPQGGSNYWINKLYVSFCIKSFKYFQTFSNDQKEQLLKIAPNKHCTSVPFVSMDYGEIDKSVKENKDVITFLNFGIIRDYKRIDVLINAAQRAYEITGKMFKVIIAGSCNDWEKYQNKIKYQELFELIIKRIDDNDVAKIFERSDYFVLPYQDIAQSGSAIIAINYDMPIIASKLPAFEEYIKDKKTGFLINPADVEDLTKTMIYILNNHYKIYNKLVNNVNEFKLNNFTDEKVAEKYINNFNIVLKKFKEI
;
A
#
# COMPACT_ATOMS: atom_id res chain seq x y z
N MET A 1 25.83 -23.26 15.50
CA MET A 1 25.05 -22.25 14.77
C MET A 1 24.21 -21.51 15.80
N LYS A 2 24.25 -20.16 15.86
CA LYS A 2 23.30 -19.40 16.70
C LYS A 2 21.88 -19.70 16.19
N ASN A 3 20.97 -20.09 17.07
CA ASN A 3 19.57 -20.29 16.70
C ASN A 3 19.04 -18.99 16.08
N LYS A 4 18.41 -19.09 14.89
CA LYS A 4 17.75 -17.95 14.27
C LYS A 4 16.65 -17.43 15.21
N VAL A 5 16.45 -16.12 15.21
CA VAL A 5 15.34 -15.47 15.92
C VAL A 5 14.02 -15.98 15.34
N ARG A 6 13.11 -16.45 16.21
CA ARG A 6 11.80 -16.98 15.82
C ARG A 6 10.77 -15.86 15.80
N VAL A 7 10.13 -15.66 14.65
CA VAL A 7 9.16 -14.59 14.41
C VAL A 7 7.81 -15.17 14.05
N ALA A 8 6.76 -14.81 14.80
CA ALA A 8 5.39 -14.97 14.33
C ALA A 8 4.99 -13.72 13.54
N TRP A 9 4.78 -13.87 12.24
CA TRP A 9 4.26 -12.82 11.37
C TRP A 9 2.78 -13.05 11.15
N ILE A 10 1.92 -12.17 11.69
CA ILE A 10 0.46 -12.33 11.64
C ILE A 10 -0.12 -11.19 10.81
N SER A 11 -0.77 -11.51 9.70
CA SER A 11 -1.36 -10.52 8.81
C SER A 11 -2.76 -10.89 8.33
N ALA A 12 -3.50 -9.87 7.88
CA ALA A 12 -4.78 -10.03 7.20
C ALA A 12 -4.56 -10.26 5.69
N PRO A 13 -5.53 -10.84 4.96
CA PRO A 13 -5.46 -11.07 3.52
C PRO A 13 -5.05 -9.85 2.71
N ALA A 14 -5.51 -8.66 3.10
CA ALA A 14 -5.17 -7.41 2.42
C ALA A 14 -3.66 -7.07 2.39
N PHE A 15 -2.84 -7.72 3.23
CA PHE A 15 -1.40 -7.52 3.27
C PHE A 15 -0.61 -8.56 2.47
N ILE A 16 -1.25 -9.58 1.89
CA ILE A 16 -0.58 -10.61 1.10
C ILE A 16 0.19 -9.98 -0.07
N CYS A 17 -0.38 -8.96 -0.71
CA CYS A 17 0.25 -8.24 -1.83
C CYS A 17 1.61 -7.58 -1.47
N VAL A 18 1.87 -7.34 -0.20
CA VAL A 18 3.14 -6.82 0.32
C VAL A 18 3.98 -7.92 0.95
N ASP A 19 3.37 -8.70 1.85
CA ASP A 19 4.08 -9.68 2.69
C ASP A 19 4.69 -10.81 1.86
N LYS A 20 4.09 -11.19 0.71
CA LYS A 20 4.61 -12.23 -0.18
C LYS A 20 6.00 -11.92 -0.77
N PHE A 21 6.38 -10.65 -0.82
CA PHE A 21 7.71 -10.22 -1.26
C PHE A 21 8.68 -10.10 -0.08
N ILE A 22 8.19 -9.67 1.08
CA ILE A 22 9.04 -9.38 2.23
C ILE A 22 9.33 -10.61 3.08
N VAL A 23 8.32 -11.46 3.33
CA VAL A 23 8.48 -12.64 4.18
C VAL A 23 9.55 -13.60 3.66
N PRO A 24 9.67 -13.92 2.35
CA PRO A 24 10.76 -14.75 1.84
C PRO A 24 12.14 -14.16 2.13
N GLU A 25 12.31 -12.84 1.96
CA GLU A 25 13.58 -12.17 2.17
C GLU A 25 13.97 -12.15 3.65
N VAL A 26 13.04 -11.83 4.55
CA VAL A 26 13.24 -11.87 6.01
C VAL A 26 13.54 -13.30 6.49
N SER A 27 12.91 -14.31 5.88
CA SER A 27 13.11 -15.73 6.23
C SER A 27 14.52 -16.25 5.93
N LYS A 28 15.29 -15.59 5.07
CA LYS A 28 16.72 -15.89 4.87
C LYS A 28 17.53 -15.68 6.15
N TYR A 29 17.11 -14.72 7.00
CA TYR A 29 17.86 -14.28 8.20
C TYR A 29 17.19 -14.68 9.50
N MET A 30 15.87 -14.85 9.55
CA MET A 30 15.07 -15.18 10.73
C MET A 30 14.23 -16.45 10.47
N ASP A 31 13.80 -17.12 11.54
CA ASP A 31 12.87 -18.25 11.47
C ASP A 31 11.44 -17.69 11.54
N VAL A 32 10.85 -17.38 10.38
CA VAL A 32 9.54 -16.75 10.26
C VAL A 32 8.45 -17.80 10.07
N THR A 33 7.43 -17.78 10.93
CA THR A 33 6.16 -18.46 10.66
C THR A 33 5.12 -17.40 10.31
N TRP A 34 4.63 -17.41 9.08
CA TRP A 34 3.65 -16.46 8.60
C TRP A 34 2.24 -17.01 8.75
N TYR A 35 1.40 -16.32 9.51
CA TYR A 35 0.00 -16.63 9.74
C TYR A 35 -0.89 -15.66 8.98
N ILE A 36 -1.67 -16.16 8.02
CA ILE A 36 -2.69 -15.40 7.31
C ILE A 36 -4.05 -15.80 7.89
N ILE A 37 -4.81 -14.84 8.40
CA ILE A 37 -6.14 -15.10 8.99
C ILE A 37 -7.19 -14.61 7.99
N ALA A 38 -7.96 -15.56 7.44
CA ALA A 38 -8.97 -15.32 6.42
C ALA A 38 -10.32 -15.95 6.77
N LYS A 39 -11.39 -15.49 6.14
CA LYS A 39 -12.69 -16.19 6.18
C LYS A 39 -12.64 -17.42 5.28
N GLU A 40 -13.48 -18.44 5.57
CA GLU A 40 -13.50 -19.71 4.83
C GLU A 40 -13.66 -19.51 3.32
N ASN A 41 -14.58 -18.64 2.92
CA ASN A 41 -14.91 -18.38 1.52
C ASN A 41 -14.24 -17.11 0.96
N GLU A 42 -13.24 -16.57 1.65
CA GLU A 42 -12.50 -15.40 1.17
C GLU A 42 -11.50 -15.85 0.11
N VAL A 43 -11.64 -15.30 -1.10
CA VAL A 43 -10.66 -15.48 -2.16
C VAL A 43 -9.43 -14.67 -1.77
N LEU A 44 -8.29 -15.33 -1.69
CA LEU A 44 -7.02 -14.67 -1.41
C LEU A 44 -6.37 -14.23 -2.72
N ASP A 45 -6.01 -12.97 -2.79
CA ASP A 45 -5.14 -12.50 -3.85
C ASP A 45 -3.80 -13.26 -3.78
N PHE A 46 -3.27 -13.69 -4.93
CA PHE A 46 -1.99 -14.39 -5.03
C PHE A 46 -1.91 -15.80 -4.37
N GLU A 47 -3.03 -16.48 -4.14
CA GLU A 47 -3.04 -17.78 -3.45
C GLU A 47 -2.13 -18.81 -4.15
N GLU A 48 -2.18 -18.89 -5.49
CA GLU A 48 -1.30 -19.78 -6.28
C GLU A 48 0.18 -19.48 -6.08
N GLN A 49 0.55 -18.19 -6.01
CA GLN A 49 1.93 -17.77 -5.77
C GLN A 49 2.39 -18.13 -4.36
N LEU A 50 1.52 -17.99 -3.36
CA LEU A 50 1.80 -18.43 -1.98
C LEU A 50 2.02 -19.93 -1.90
N GLU A 51 1.16 -20.73 -2.53
CA GLU A 51 1.33 -22.18 -2.59
C GLU A 51 2.66 -22.57 -3.23
N LYS A 52 3.05 -21.91 -4.31
CA LYS A 52 4.35 -22.14 -4.94
C LYS A 52 5.51 -21.82 -4.00
N LEU A 53 5.47 -20.73 -3.27
CA LEU A 53 6.50 -20.36 -2.30
C LEU A 53 6.57 -21.37 -1.13
N ILE A 54 5.43 -21.85 -0.65
CA ILE A 54 5.36 -22.89 0.39
C ILE A 54 5.95 -24.20 -0.14
N LYS A 55 5.54 -24.68 -1.32
CA LYS A 55 6.04 -25.92 -1.95
C LYS A 55 7.55 -25.89 -2.20
N LEU A 56 8.09 -24.71 -2.52
CA LEU A 56 9.53 -24.50 -2.71
C LEU A 56 10.31 -24.35 -1.38
N GLY A 57 9.64 -24.40 -0.24
CA GLY A 57 10.26 -24.22 1.07
C GLY A 57 10.83 -22.81 1.32
N LYS A 58 10.41 -21.82 0.53
CA LYS A 58 10.88 -20.43 0.68
C LYS A 58 10.24 -19.72 1.86
N ILE A 59 9.04 -20.13 2.25
CA ILE A 59 8.29 -19.58 3.38
C ILE A 59 7.63 -20.70 4.20
N ASN A 60 7.51 -20.47 5.51
CA ASN A 60 6.66 -21.27 6.39
C ASN A 60 5.37 -20.47 6.63
N CYS A 61 4.35 -20.71 5.79
CA CYS A 61 3.09 -19.99 5.83
C CYS A 61 1.94 -20.91 6.24
N LYS A 62 1.07 -20.41 7.13
CA LYS A 62 -0.13 -21.09 7.62
C LYS A 62 -1.35 -20.22 7.35
N ILE A 63 -2.14 -20.57 6.34
CA ILE A 63 -3.41 -19.93 6.04
C ILE A 63 -4.47 -20.52 6.97
N LEU A 64 -4.96 -19.71 7.90
CA LEU A 64 -5.94 -20.10 8.90
C LEU A 64 -7.30 -19.52 8.52
N ARG A 65 -8.24 -20.40 8.19
CA ARG A 65 -9.59 -20.04 7.78
C ARG A 65 -10.59 -20.25 8.90
N HIS A 66 -11.52 -19.31 9.08
CA HIS A 66 -12.61 -19.41 10.03
C HIS A 66 -13.98 -19.29 9.33
N LYS A 67 -14.98 -20.02 9.85
CA LYS A 67 -16.36 -20.06 9.29
C LYS A 67 -17.25 -18.96 9.81
N GLU A 68 -16.95 -18.46 11.00
CA GLU A 68 -17.81 -17.57 11.75
C GLU A 68 -17.84 -16.16 11.13
N ARG A 69 -18.96 -15.49 11.29
CA ARG A 69 -19.08 -14.07 10.97
C ARG A 69 -18.31 -13.23 12.00
N ASN A 70 -17.82 -12.09 11.61
CA ASN A 70 -16.97 -11.23 12.45
C ASN A 70 -17.60 -10.81 13.81
N CYS A 71 -18.91 -10.99 13.98
CA CYS A 71 -19.65 -10.64 15.20
C CYS A 71 -20.17 -11.86 15.97
N ASP A 72 -19.88 -13.09 15.53
CA ASP A 72 -20.36 -14.29 16.18
C ASP A 72 -19.48 -14.67 17.38
N PHE A 73 -20.10 -15.26 18.42
CA PHE A 73 -19.35 -15.69 19.60
C PHE A 73 -18.33 -16.79 19.27
N GLY A 74 -18.59 -17.61 18.27
CA GLY A 74 -17.68 -18.65 17.78
C GLY A 74 -16.33 -18.13 17.34
N ILE A 75 -16.28 -16.93 16.73
CA ILE A 75 -15.02 -16.33 16.30
C ILE A 75 -14.12 -15.98 17.50
N ILE A 76 -14.69 -15.60 18.63
CA ILE A 76 -13.95 -15.33 19.86
C ILE A 76 -13.25 -16.58 20.35
N ILE A 77 -13.97 -17.72 20.38
CA ILE A 77 -13.42 -19.03 20.79
C ILE A 77 -12.31 -19.45 19.83
N TRP A 78 -12.51 -19.26 18.53
CA TRP A 78 -11.52 -19.56 17.51
C TRP A 78 -10.23 -18.74 17.72
N PHE A 79 -10.35 -17.42 17.94
CA PHE A 79 -9.21 -16.58 18.25
C PHE A 79 -8.50 -16.96 19.54
N ILE A 80 -9.23 -17.31 20.60
CA ILE A 80 -8.63 -17.78 21.84
C ILE A 80 -7.78 -19.04 21.59
N LYS A 81 -8.26 -20.00 20.81
CA LYS A 81 -7.50 -21.20 20.44
C LYS A 81 -6.23 -20.83 19.66
N PHE A 82 -6.37 -19.95 18.67
CA PHE A 82 -5.25 -19.44 17.88
C PHE A 82 -4.19 -18.77 18.77
N LEU A 83 -4.59 -17.82 19.62
CA LEU A 83 -3.68 -17.10 20.50
C LEU A 83 -2.98 -18.01 21.52
N LYS A 84 -3.68 -19.03 22.04
CA LYS A 84 -3.07 -20.06 22.90
C LYS A 84 -2.00 -20.85 22.15
N ASN A 85 -2.22 -21.18 20.87
CA ASN A 85 -1.22 -21.86 20.05
C ASN A 85 0.01 -20.98 19.81
N ILE A 86 -0.17 -19.70 19.45
CA ILE A 86 0.94 -18.74 19.30
C ILE A 86 1.75 -18.66 20.61
N LYS A 87 1.09 -18.61 21.75
CA LYS A 87 1.76 -18.55 23.06
C LYS A 87 2.61 -19.80 23.35
N ARG A 88 2.14 -20.99 22.96
CA ARG A 88 2.87 -22.27 23.15
C ARG A 88 4.15 -22.34 22.30
N GLU A 89 4.14 -21.74 21.12
CA GLU A 89 5.26 -21.74 20.18
C GLU A 89 6.47 -20.91 20.67
N LYS A 90 6.30 -20.04 21.66
CA LYS A 90 7.37 -19.21 22.29
C LYS A 90 8.21 -18.45 21.27
N TYR A 91 7.59 -17.60 20.45
CA TYR A 91 8.27 -16.71 19.52
C TYR A 91 9.07 -15.63 20.26
N ASP A 92 10.25 -15.28 19.73
CA ASP A 92 11.06 -14.17 20.23
C ASP A 92 10.41 -12.82 19.90
N LEU A 93 9.77 -12.74 18.73
CA LEU A 93 9.05 -11.56 18.25
C LEU A 93 7.69 -11.98 17.65
N ILE A 94 6.65 -11.27 18.01
CA ILE A 94 5.33 -11.35 17.37
C ILE A 94 5.09 -10.05 16.63
N TYR A 95 5.15 -10.09 15.31
CA TYR A 95 4.81 -8.99 14.43
C TYR A 95 3.37 -9.11 13.98
N GLN A 96 2.54 -8.14 14.33
CA GLN A 96 1.11 -8.12 14.06
C GLN A 96 0.79 -6.96 13.15
N VAL A 97 0.33 -7.23 11.92
CA VAL A 97 -0.19 -6.23 10.99
C VAL A 97 -1.71 -6.26 11.03
N MET A 98 -2.30 -5.15 11.34
CA MET A 98 -3.71 -4.86 11.59
C MET A 98 -4.73 -5.87 11.04
N ILE A 99 -5.44 -6.52 11.98
CA ILE A 99 -6.64 -7.28 11.70
C ILE A 99 -7.82 -6.47 12.21
N GLY A 100 -8.70 -6.05 11.31
CA GLY A 100 -9.79 -5.10 11.58
C GLY A 100 -10.98 -5.67 12.38
N MET A 101 -10.72 -6.47 13.43
CA MET A 101 -11.77 -7.02 14.31
C MET A 101 -11.70 -6.38 15.69
N PRO A 102 -12.76 -5.72 16.17
CA PRO A 102 -12.74 -4.89 17.38
C PRO A 102 -12.28 -5.61 18.65
N PHE A 103 -12.66 -6.87 18.84
CA PHE A 103 -12.33 -7.66 20.02
C PHE A 103 -10.99 -8.41 19.91
N TYR A 104 -10.41 -8.52 18.73
CA TYR A 104 -9.18 -9.29 18.51
C TYR A 104 -8.00 -8.72 19.32
N MET A 105 -7.76 -7.43 19.27
CA MET A 105 -6.61 -6.81 19.96
C MET A 105 -6.73 -6.84 21.50
N PRO A 106 -7.90 -6.67 22.12
CA PRO A 106 -8.06 -6.95 23.55
C PRO A 106 -7.71 -8.40 23.93
N LEU A 107 -8.19 -9.38 23.17
CA LEU A 107 -7.83 -10.80 23.39
C LEU A 107 -6.33 -11.03 23.15
N PHE A 108 -5.79 -10.49 22.08
CA PHE A 108 -4.37 -10.58 21.76
C PHE A 108 -3.51 -10.05 22.92
N ARG A 109 -3.85 -8.87 23.45
CA ARG A 109 -3.18 -8.25 24.59
C ARG A 109 -3.29 -9.11 25.86
N PHE A 110 -4.45 -9.70 26.10
CA PHE A 110 -4.69 -10.56 27.28
C PHE A 110 -3.88 -11.86 27.21
N TYR A 111 -3.87 -12.55 26.08
CA TYR A 111 -3.21 -13.87 25.95
C TYR A 111 -1.70 -13.80 25.71
N LEU A 112 -1.23 -12.85 24.90
CA LEU A 112 0.17 -12.76 24.47
C LEU A 112 0.96 -11.67 25.23
N GLY A 113 0.27 -10.75 25.87
CA GLY A 113 0.92 -9.65 26.56
C GLY A 113 1.40 -8.56 25.58
N CYS A 114 2.46 -7.84 25.94
CA CYS A 114 3.01 -6.75 25.12
C CYS A 114 4.55 -6.72 25.08
N LYS A 115 5.23 -7.66 25.74
CA LYS A 115 6.70 -7.59 25.90
C LYS A 115 7.44 -7.81 24.59
N ASN A 116 7.03 -8.81 23.81
CA ASN A 116 7.67 -9.21 22.56
C ASN A 116 6.77 -8.97 21.33
N VAL A 117 5.97 -7.91 21.38
CA VAL A 117 4.98 -7.59 20.33
C VAL A 117 5.35 -6.28 19.65
N LEU A 118 5.40 -6.34 18.31
CA LEU A 118 5.52 -5.19 17.42
C LEU A 118 4.23 -5.07 16.60
N ILE A 119 3.57 -3.91 16.68
CA ILE A 119 2.31 -3.66 15.98
C ILE A 119 2.58 -2.84 14.71
N GLY A 120 2.23 -3.41 13.55
CA GLY A 120 2.15 -2.68 12.27
C GLY A 120 0.85 -1.88 12.20
N ILE A 121 0.92 -0.57 12.04
CA ILE A 121 -0.24 0.31 11.86
C ILE A 121 -0.17 1.00 10.50
N HIS A 122 -1.16 0.71 9.65
CA HIS A 122 -1.25 1.34 8.34
C HIS A 122 -1.69 2.80 8.43
N ASN A 123 -2.74 3.08 9.21
CA ASN A 123 -3.31 4.42 9.37
C ASN A 123 -3.38 4.78 10.86
N VAL A 124 -2.53 5.69 11.31
CA VAL A 124 -2.61 6.31 12.64
C VAL A 124 -3.72 7.36 12.63
N LYS A 125 -3.69 8.24 11.62
CA LYS A 125 -4.78 9.16 11.30
C LYS A 125 -5.66 8.48 10.23
N ILE A 126 -6.88 8.16 10.61
CA ILE A 126 -7.84 7.51 9.71
C ILE A 126 -8.48 8.57 8.81
N PRO A 127 -8.43 8.44 7.48
CA PRO A 127 -9.06 9.38 6.56
C PRO A 127 -10.57 9.49 6.82
N GLN A 128 -11.12 10.70 6.77
CA GLN A 128 -12.55 10.92 6.87
C GLN A 128 -13.27 10.30 5.65
N GLY A 129 -14.41 9.63 5.88
CA GLY A 129 -15.16 8.94 4.81
C GLY A 129 -14.69 7.51 4.52
N GLY A 130 -13.72 6.98 5.26
CA GLY A 130 -13.34 5.57 5.21
C GLY A 130 -14.43 4.66 5.81
N SER A 131 -14.58 3.45 5.27
CA SER A 131 -15.47 2.43 5.85
C SER A 131 -15.07 2.13 7.30
N ASN A 132 -16.05 1.99 8.19
CA ASN A 132 -15.86 1.67 9.61
C ASN A 132 -14.95 2.66 10.38
N TYR A 133 -15.03 3.95 10.06
CA TYR A 133 -14.20 5.01 10.64
C TYR A 133 -14.08 4.93 12.17
N TRP A 134 -15.20 4.85 12.90
CA TRP A 134 -15.21 4.80 14.35
C TRP A 134 -14.60 3.53 14.94
N ILE A 135 -14.85 2.38 14.30
CA ILE A 135 -14.28 1.10 14.73
C ILE A 135 -12.76 1.12 14.57
N ASN A 136 -12.27 1.59 13.43
CA ASN A 136 -10.84 1.72 13.18
C ASN A 136 -10.17 2.72 14.13
N LYS A 137 -10.84 3.84 14.45
CA LYS A 137 -10.35 4.82 15.41
C LYS A 137 -10.22 4.25 16.82
N LEU A 138 -11.23 3.49 17.27
CA LEU A 138 -11.19 2.80 18.57
C LEU A 138 -10.09 1.75 18.59
N TYR A 139 -9.94 0.98 17.53
CA TYR A 139 -8.90 -0.03 17.38
C TYR A 139 -7.49 0.59 17.49
N VAL A 140 -7.20 1.62 16.71
CA VAL A 140 -5.90 2.32 16.72
C VAL A 140 -5.64 2.92 18.11
N SER A 141 -6.64 3.57 18.70
CA SER A 141 -6.53 4.14 20.06
C SER A 141 -6.21 3.06 21.10
N PHE A 142 -6.88 1.90 21.04
CA PHE A 142 -6.60 0.77 21.91
C PHE A 142 -5.17 0.26 21.72
N CYS A 143 -4.72 0.07 20.48
CA CYS A 143 -3.37 -0.39 20.19
C CYS A 143 -2.32 0.58 20.75
N ILE A 144 -2.46 1.88 20.49
CA ILE A 144 -1.52 2.90 20.97
C ILE A 144 -1.47 2.92 22.52
N LYS A 145 -2.60 2.77 23.21
CA LYS A 145 -2.62 2.71 24.68
C LYS A 145 -1.98 1.43 25.23
N SER A 146 -2.19 0.28 24.56
CA SER A 146 -1.90 -1.05 25.10
C SER A 146 -0.51 -1.59 24.78
N PHE A 147 0.12 -1.13 23.68
CA PHE A 147 1.41 -1.65 23.20
C PHE A 147 2.48 -0.56 23.26
N LYS A 148 3.75 -0.98 23.14
CA LYS A 148 4.91 -0.10 23.29
C LYS A 148 5.65 0.12 21.97
N TYR A 149 5.67 -0.89 21.09
CA TYR A 149 6.46 -0.93 19.87
C TYR A 149 5.56 -0.93 18.64
N PHE A 150 5.86 -0.02 17.71
CA PHE A 150 5.07 0.19 16.50
C PHE A 150 5.92 0.28 15.25
N GLN A 151 5.35 -0.17 14.15
CA GLN A 151 5.83 0.07 12.81
C GLN A 151 4.73 0.75 12.00
N THR A 152 5.06 1.85 11.35
CA THR A 152 4.21 2.49 10.34
C THR A 152 4.82 2.29 8.96
N PHE A 153 4.06 2.59 7.93
CA PHE A 153 4.49 2.38 6.54
C PHE A 153 4.84 3.69 5.83
N SER A 154 4.79 4.82 6.54
CA SER A 154 5.27 6.14 6.10
C SER A 154 5.83 6.92 7.28
N ASN A 155 6.71 7.89 7.00
CA ASN A 155 7.27 8.78 8.02
C ASN A 155 6.18 9.71 8.58
N ASP A 156 5.25 10.18 7.74
CA ASP A 156 4.11 10.97 8.19
C ASP A 156 3.33 10.23 9.29
N GLN A 157 2.97 8.96 9.07
CA GLN A 157 2.23 8.18 10.06
C GLN A 157 3.05 7.91 11.34
N LYS A 158 4.37 7.75 11.22
CA LYS A 158 5.26 7.67 12.38
C LYS A 158 5.22 8.96 13.19
N GLU A 159 5.35 10.12 12.54
CA GLU A 159 5.28 11.42 13.20
C GLU A 159 3.91 11.64 13.86
N GLN A 160 2.81 11.30 13.18
CA GLN A 160 1.47 11.36 13.74
C GLN A 160 1.33 10.51 15.03
N LEU A 161 1.89 9.27 15.01
CA LEU A 161 1.88 8.41 16.18
C LEU A 161 2.68 9.02 17.34
N LEU A 162 3.87 9.51 17.08
CA LEU A 162 4.75 10.09 18.11
C LEU A 162 4.22 11.44 18.64
N LYS A 163 3.47 12.21 17.85
CA LYS A 163 2.75 13.39 18.34
C LYS A 163 1.66 13.01 19.36
N ILE A 164 0.93 11.91 19.10
CA ILE A 164 -0.14 11.43 19.98
C ILE A 164 0.43 10.72 21.23
N ALA A 165 1.53 9.99 21.05
CA ALA A 165 2.10 9.14 22.08
C ALA A 165 3.66 9.18 22.03
N PRO A 166 4.29 10.24 22.54
CA PRO A 166 5.74 10.46 22.42
C PRO A 166 6.60 9.43 23.17
N ASN A 167 6.01 8.72 24.13
CA ASN A 167 6.67 7.68 24.89
C ASN A 167 6.69 6.30 24.21
N LYS A 168 6.15 6.17 23.02
CA LYS A 168 6.15 4.93 22.25
C LYS A 168 7.39 4.84 21.36
N HIS A 169 7.80 3.61 21.06
CA HIS A 169 8.81 3.38 20.04
C HIS A 169 8.11 3.11 18.70
N CYS A 170 8.41 3.93 17.70
CA CYS A 170 7.85 3.80 16.37
C CYS A 170 8.94 3.92 15.30
N THR A 171 8.96 2.97 14.38
CA THR A 171 9.79 3.02 13.17
C THR A 171 8.90 3.12 11.94
N SER A 172 9.44 3.65 10.85
CA SER A 172 8.78 3.65 9.55
C SER A 172 9.51 2.69 8.62
N VAL A 173 8.76 1.80 7.98
CA VAL A 173 9.24 0.91 6.91
C VAL A 173 8.27 1.03 5.75
N PRO A 174 8.69 1.48 4.56
CA PRO A 174 7.81 1.66 3.42
C PRO A 174 7.27 0.32 2.90
N PHE A 175 6.24 0.35 2.08
CA PHE A 175 5.86 -0.81 1.29
C PHE A 175 6.95 -1.15 0.27
N VAL A 176 7.04 -2.42 -0.08
CA VAL A 176 7.85 -2.89 -1.20
C VAL A 176 7.21 -2.50 -2.53
N SER A 177 7.98 -2.42 -3.58
CA SER A 177 7.42 -2.23 -4.92
C SER A 177 6.60 -3.47 -5.30
N MET A 178 5.31 -3.24 -5.60
CA MET A 178 4.38 -4.32 -5.91
C MET A 178 4.44 -4.65 -7.40
N ASP A 179 4.86 -5.87 -7.71
CA ASP A 179 4.97 -6.39 -9.07
C ASP A 179 3.73 -7.23 -9.41
N TYR A 180 3.08 -6.87 -10.53
CA TYR A 180 1.93 -7.57 -11.12
C TYR A 180 2.26 -8.22 -12.48
N GLY A 181 3.54 -8.37 -12.79
CA GLY A 181 4.01 -8.99 -14.02
C GLY A 181 4.85 -8.06 -14.89
N GLU A 182 5.48 -8.64 -15.89
CA GLU A 182 6.34 -7.91 -16.82
C GLU A 182 5.52 -7.03 -17.76
N ILE A 183 6.11 -5.92 -18.18
CA ILE A 183 5.58 -5.01 -19.21
C ILE A 183 6.48 -5.03 -20.43
N ASP A 184 5.89 -4.94 -21.62
CA ASP A 184 6.62 -4.70 -22.85
C ASP A 184 6.88 -3.20 -23.02
N LYS A 185 8.13 -2.79 -22.77
CA LYS A 185 8.53 -1.39 -22.88
C LYS A 185 8.40 -0.83 -24.30
N SER A 186 8.44 -1.70 -25.34
CA SER A 186 8.28 -1.28 -26.73
C SER A 186 6.90 -0.70 -27.04
N VAL A 187 5.87 -1.12 -26.29
CA VAL A 187 4.52 -0.55 -26.39
C VAL A 187 4.50 0.94 -26.07
N LYS A 188 5.31 1.40 -25.12
CA LYS A 188 5.44 2.84 -24.77
C LYS A 188 6.21 3.61 -25.83
N GLU A 189 7.24 3.01 -26.41
CA GLU A 189 8.11 3.67 -27.39
C GLU A 189 7.40 3.90 -28.75
N ASN A 190 6.43 3.04 -29.10
CA ASN A 190 5.70 3.08 -30.35
C ASN A 190 4.38 3.86 -30.30
N LYS A 191 4.17 4.69 -29.25
CA LYS A 191 2.95 5.46 -29.09
C LYS A 191 3.08 6.90 -29.59
N ASP A 192 2.09 7.32 -30.36
CA ASP A 192 1.96 8.72 -30.79
C ASP A 192 1.20 9.60 -29.77
N VAL A 193 0.56 8.98 -28.77
CA VAL A 193 -0.37 9.65 -27.87
C VAL A 193 0.04 9.46 -26.41
N ILE A 194 0.28 10.57 -25.71
CA ILE A 194 0.57 10.57 -24.27
C ILE A 194 -0.64 10.07 -23.48
N THR A 195 -0.41 9.16 -22.55
CA THR A 195 -1.46 8.56 -21.75
C THR A 195 -1.23 8.79 -20.26
N PHE A 196 -2.22 9.42 -19.61
CA PHE A 196 -2.27 9.60 -18.16
C PHE A 196 -3.13 8.50 -17.54
N LEU A 197 -2.70 7.92 -16.42
CA LEU A 197 -3.40 6.83 -15.73
C LEU A 197 -3.80 7.25 -14.33
N ASN A 198 -5.05 6.98 -13.95
CA ASN A 198 -5.45 6.84 -12.55
C ASN A 198 -5.93 5.42 -12.31
N PHE A 199 -5.39 4.74 -11.29
CA PHE A 199 -5.64 3.32 -11.01
C PHE A 199 -5.97 3.07 -9.54
N GLY A 200 -6.90 2.12 -9.32
CA GLY A 200 -7.28 1.60 -8.00
C GLY A 200 -8.68 2.05 -7.56
N ILE A 201 -9.19 1.48 -6.47
CA ILE A 201 -10.57 1.74 -5.98
C ILE A 201 -10.84 3.25 -5.91
N ILE A 202 -11.87 3.71 -6.60
CA ILE A 202 -12.26 5.11 -6.67
C ILE A 202 -13.02 5.49 -5.41
N ARG A 203 -12.56 6.55 -4.74
CA ARG A 203 -13.15 7.12 -3.52
C ARG A 203 -13.11 8.64 -3.61
N ASP A 204 -13.97 9.33 -2.88
CA ASP A 204 -14.12 10.80 -2.94
C ASP A 204 -12.82 11.55 -2.66
N TYR A 205 -12.03 11.10 -1.69
CA TYR A 205 -10.75 11.73 -1.36
C TYR A 205 -9.72 11.66 -2.49
N LYS A 206 -9.90 10.75 -3.47
CA LYS A 206 -9.02 10.60 -4.64
C LYS A 206 -9.25 11.67 -5.71
N ARG A 207 -10.35 12.41 -5.61
CA ARG A 207 -10.65 13.58 -6.45
C ARG A 207 -10.51 13.32 -7.96
N ILE A 208 -11.16 12.23 -8.43
CA ILE A 208 -11.22 11.91 -9.88
C ILE A 208 -11.90 13.04 -10.68
N ASP A 209 -12.79 13.78 -10.05
CA ASP A 209 -13.40 14.99 -10.62
C ASP A 209 -12.35 16.04 -11.00
N VAL A 210 -11.29 16.20 -10.21
CA VAL A 210 -10.17 17.11 -10.49
C VAL A 210 -9.41 16.65 -11.73
N LEU A 211 -9.13 15.35 -11.86
CA LEU A 211 -8.46 14.80 -13.04
C LEU A 211 -9.31 15.00 -14.31
N ILE A 212 -10.61 14.69 -14.26
CA ILE A 212 -11.53 14.86 -15.40
C ILE A 212 -11.54 16.32 -15.85
N ASN A 213 -11.75 17.25 -14.91
CA ASN A 213 -11.82 18.67 -15.23
C ASN A 213 -10.47 19.22 -15.77
N ALA A 214 -9.34 18.83 -15.15
CA ALA A 214 -8.03 19.29 -15.59
C ALA A 214 -7.67 18.77 -16.98
N ALA A 215 -7.98 17.51 -17.29
CA ALA A 215 -7.73 16.92 -18.60
C ALA A 215 -8.54 17.66 -19.69
N GLN A 216 -9.82 17.89 -19.47
CA GLN A 216 -10.68 18.60 -20.43
C GLN A 216 -10.18 20.04 -20.67
N ARG A 217 -9.80 20.75 -19.61
CA ARG A 217 -9.23 22.11 -19.74
C ARG A 217 -7.88 22.11 -20.47
N ALA A 218 -7.02 21.11 -20.21
CA ALA A 218 -5.76 20.98 -20.92
C ALA A 218 -5.98 20.74 -22.42
N TYR A 219 -6.98 19.94 -22.78
CA TYR A 219 -7.39 19.71 -24.18
C TYR A 219 -7.94 20.99 -24.81
N GLU A 220 -8.87 21.67 -24.14
CA GLU A 220 -9.46 22.94 -24.62
C GLU A 220 -8.38 24.01 -24.89
N ILE A 221 -7.36 24.09 -24.03
CA ILE A 221 -6.28 25.10 -24.17
C ILE A 221 -5.27 24.71 -25.26
N THR A 222 -4.90 23.42 -25.37
CA THR A 222 -3.79 23.01 -26.24
C THR A 222 -4.23 22.48 -27.60
N GLY A 223 -5.46 22.01 -27.72
CA GLY A 223 -5.92 21.25 -28.89
C GLY A 223 -5.19 19.92 -29.13
N LYS A 224 -4.27 19.52 -28.23
CA LYS A 224 -3.46 18.31 -28.38
C LYS A 224 -4.23 17.09 -27.92
N MET A 225 -4.24 16.05 -28.76
CA MET A 225 -4.82 14.76 -28.39
C MET A 225 -3.92 14.02 -27.38
N PHE A 226 -4.51 13.49 -26.33
CA PHE A 226 -3.90 12.60 -25.34
C PHE A 226 -4.99 11.68 -24.78
N LYS A 227 -4.61 10.70 -23.96
CA LYS A 227 -5.57 9.79 -23.30
C LYS A 227 -5.47 9.89 -21.78
N VAL A 228 -6.62 9.63 -21.14
CA VAL A 228 -6.72 9.46 -19.69
C VAL A 228 -7.39 8.13 -19.41
N ILE A 229 -6.67 7.19 -18.85
CA ILE A 229 -7.22 5.91 -18.39
C ILE A 229 -7.64 6.08 -16.94
N ILE A 230 -8.92 5.79 -16.63
CA ILE A 230 -9.43 5.71 -15.28
C ILE A 230 -9.84 4.26 -15.03
N ALA A 231 -9.06 3.53 -14.21
CA ALA A 231 -9.23 2.12 -13.99
C ALA A 231 -9.42 1.77 -12.50
N GLY A 232 -10.53 1.13 -12.18
CA GLY A 232 -10.84 0.67 -10.82
C GLY A 232 -12.31 0.67 -10.47
N SER A 233 -12.69 -0.06 -9.42
CA SER A 233 -14.08 -0.14 -8.97
C SER A 233 -14.55 1.18 -8.37
N CYS A 234 -15.80 1.54 -8.66
CA CYS A 234 -16.50 2.69 -8.10
C CYS A 234 -17.97 2.32 -7.83
N ASN A 235 -18.47 2.67 -6.66
CA ASN A 235 -19.87 2.38 -6.32
C ASN A 235 -20.85 3.40 -6.92
N ASP A 236 -20.41 4.65 -7.15
CA ASP A 236 -21.24 5.79 -7.59
C ASP A 236 -20.53 6.53 -8.75
N TRP A 237 -20.23 5.79 -9.81
CA TRP A 237 -19.53 6.32 -10.99
C TRP A 237 -20.30 7.42 -11.72
N GLU A 238 -21.63 7.39 -11.70
CA GLU A 238 -22.50 8.36 -12.41
C GLU A 238 -22.15 9.83 -12.08
N LYS A 239 -21.77 10.12 -10.82
CA LYS A 239 -21.37 11.47 -10.42
C LYS A 239 -20.13 12.01 -11.13
N TYR A 240 -19.27 11.11 -11.62
CA TYR A 240 -18.06 11.45 -12.39
C TYR A 240 -18.35 11.43 -13.89
N GLN A 241 -19.11 10.45 -14.37
CA GLN A 241 -19.46 10.29 -15.78
C GLN A 241 -20.17 11.54 -16.33
N ASN A 242 -21.09 12.13 -15.57
CA ASN A 242 -21.80 13.34 -15.96
C ASN A 242 -20.90 14.59 -16.10
N LYS A 243 -19.65 14.53 -15.69
CA LYS A 243 -18.65 15.61 -15.84
C LYS A 243 -17.83 15.48 -17.12
N ILE A 244 -17.89 14.34 -17.80
CA ILE A 244 -17.10 14.05 -19.01
C ILE A 244 -17.83 14.66 -20.23
N LYS A 245 -17.20 15.67 -20.83
CA LYS A 245 -17.67 16.34 -22.06
C LYS A 245 -17.02 15.74 -23.32
N TYR A 246 -15.72 15.44 -23.26
CA TYR A 246 -14.88 14.94 -24.36
C TYR A 246 -14.58 13.46 -24.14
N GLN A 247 -15.53 12.60 -24.53
CA GLN A 247 -15.44 11.14 -24.28
C GLN A 247 -14.21 10.52 -24.95
N GLU A 248 -13.79 11.06 -26.09
CA GLU A 248 -12.60 10.62 -26.84
C GLU A 248 -11.29 10.72 -26.07
N LEU A 249 -11.22 11.57 -25.03
CA LEU A 249 -10.04 11.67 -24.16
C LEU A 249 -9.95 10.53 -23.15
N PHE A 250 -11.07 9.88 -22.80
CA PHE A 250 -11.13 8.98 -21.66
C PHE A 250 -11.31 7.52 -22.07
N GLU A 251 -10.51 6.65 -21.47
CA GLU A 251 -10.75 5.22 -21.43
C GLU A 251 -11.17 4.83 -20.00
N LEU A 252 -12.38 4.29 -19.86
CA LEU A 252 -13.02 4.02 -18.57
C LEU A 252 -13.08 2.51 -18.32
N ILE A 253 -12.37 2.03 -17.30
CA ILE A 253 -12.37 0.62 -16.87
C ILE A 253 -12.94 0.57 -15.45
N ILE A 254 -14.25 0.82 -15.33
CA ILE A 254 -14.92 0.99 -14.02
C ILE A 254 -15.39 -0.36 -13.50
N LYS A 255 -14.46 -1.17 -13.10
CA LYS A 255 -14.64 -2.50 -12.50
C LYS A 255 -13.45 -2.85 -11.61
N ARG A 256 -13.58 -3.93 -10.82
CA ARG A 256 -12.38 -4.54 -10.21
C ARG A 256 -11.44 -4.99 -11.33
N ILE A 257 -10.18 -4.60 -11.21
CA ILE A 257 -9.14 -5.02 -12.15
C ILE A 257 -8.51 -6.31 -11.60
N ASP A 258 -8.42 -7.31 -12.43
CA ASP A 258 -7.74 -8.55 -12.09
C ASP A 258 -6.22 -8.32 -12.07
N ASP A 259 -5.52 -8.99 -11.16
CA ASP A 259 -4.09 -8.82 -10.98
C ASP A 259 -3.29 -9.03 -12.27
N ASN A 260 -3.71 -9.99 -13.12
CA ASN A 260 -3.10 -10.28 -14.41
C ASN A 260 -3.27 -9.17 -15.47
N ASP A 261 -4.19 -8.24 -15.26
CA ASP A 261 -4.44 -7.13 -16.18
C ASP A 261 -3.78 -5.82 -15.73
N VAL A 262 -3.28 -5.77 -14.49
CA VAL A 262 -2.64 -4.56 -13.95
C VAL A 262 -1.44 -4.15 -14.80
N ALA A 263 -0.50 -5.07 -15.06
CA ALA A 263 0.69 -4.79 -15.86
C ALA A 263 0.34 -4.19 -17.23
N LYS A 264 -0.67 -4.76 -17.94
CA LYS A 264 -1.11 -4.31 -19.27
C LYS A 264 -1.66 -2.87 -19.25
N ILE A 265 -2.31 -2.44 -18.16
CA ILE A 265 -2.81 -1.07 -18.02
C ILE A 265 -1.64 -0.11 -17.82
N PHE A 266 -0.67 -0.47 -16.98
CA PHE A 266 0.53 0.34 -16.75
C PHE A 266 1.45 0.39 -17.98
N GLU A 267 1.53 -0.69 -18.76
CA GLU A 267 2.28 -0.76 -20.02
C GLU A 267 1.81 0.29 -21.04
N ARG A 268 0.51 0.53 -21.12
CA ARG A 268 -0.09 1.51 -22.04
C ARG A 268 -0.07 2.94 -21.53
N SER A 269 0.50 3.20 -20.35
CA SER A 269 0.41 4.50 -19.67
C SER A 269 1.79 5.13 -19.48
N ASP A 270 1.86 6.46 -19.53
CA ASP A 270 3.10 7.22 -19.43
C ASP A 270 3.25 7.94 -18.09
N TYR A 271 2.19 8.49 -17.56
CA TYR A 271 2.18 9.23 -16.31
C TYR A 271 1.07 8.74 -15.38
N PHE A 272 1.38 8.59 -14.10
CA PHE A 272 0.39 8.22 -13.10
C PHE A 272 -0.13 9.45 -12.37
N VAL A 273 -1.46 9.60 -12.20
CA VAL A 273 -2.07 10.83 -11.67
C VAL A 273 -2.84 10.57 -10.38
N LEU A 274 -2.47 11.26 -9.32
CA LEU A 274 -3.02 11.14 -7.97
C LEU A 274 -3.40 12.52 -7.39
N PRO A 275 -4.51 13.15 -7.83
CA PRO A 275 -4.88 14.50 -7.42
C PRO A 275 -5.62 14.52 -6.07
N TYR A 276 -5.17 13.71 -5.13
CA TYR A 276 -5.86 13.42 -3.88
C TYR A 276 -6.00 14.64 -2.99
N GLN A 277 -7.08 14.68 -2.22
CA GLN A 277 -7.30 15.69 -1.20
C GLN A 277 -6.60 15.34 0.12
N ASP A 278 -6.57 14.07 0.48
CA ASP A 278 -5.93 13.55 1.70
C ASP A 278 -5.53 12.09 1.48
N ILE A 279 -4.44 11.66 2.11
CA ILE A 279 -3.98 10.26 2.07
C ILE A 279 -3.00 9.99 3.20
N ALA A 280 -3.08 8.83 3.80
CA ALA A 280 -2.08 8.34 4.74
C ALA A 280 -0.94 7.58 4.04
N GLN A 281 -1.28 6.81 3.01
CA GLN A 281 -0.35 6.07 2.16
C GLN A 281 -1.05 5.58 0.89
N SER A 282 -0.30 5.41 -0.21
CA SER A 282 -0.86 4.97 -1.48
C SER A 282 -0.14 3.74 -2.03
N GLY A 283 -0.80 2.59 -1.96
CA GLY A 283 -0.33 1.36 -2.62
C GLY A 283 -0.21 1.54 -4.14
N SER A 284 -1.15 2.27 -4.77
CA SER A 284 -1.11 2.51 -6.22
C SER A 284 0.08 3.37 -6.66
N ALA A 285 0.57 4.28 -5.81
CA ALA A 285 1.81 5.00 -6.08
C ALA A 285 3.03 4.06 -6.12
N ILE A 286 3.05 3.08 -5.23
CA ILE A 286 4.13 2.07 -5.20
C ILE A 286 4.09 1.18 -6.45
N ILE A 287 2.90 0.82 -6.94
CA ILE A 287 2.76 0.10 -8.21
C ILE A 287 3.33 0.93 -9.38
N ALA A 288 3.02 2.24 -9.42
CA ALA A 288 3.57 3.12 -10.45
C ALA A 288 5.10 3.19 -10.40
N ILE A 289 5.69 3.25 -9.20
CA ILE A 289 7.14 3.20 -9.00
C ILE A 289 7.71 1.86 -9.50
N ASN A 290 7.02 0.74 -9.29
CA ASN A 290 7.46 -0.57 -9.79
C ASN A 290 7.63 -0.56 -11.31
N TYR A 291 6.72 0.09 -12.02
CA TYR A 291 6.75 0.21 -13.47
C TYR A 291 7.52 1.43 -13.99
N ASP A 292 8.40 2.00 -13.18
CA ASP A 292 9.24 3.17 -13.51
C ASP A 292 8.44 4.39 -14.00
N MET A 293 7.16 4.50 -13.61
CA MET A 293 6.23 5.51 -14.12
C MET A 293 6.33 6.81 -13.33
N PRO A 294 6.60 7.97 -13.99
CA PRO A 294 6.56 9.28 -13.35
C PRO A 294 5.16 9.59 -12.80
N ILE A 295 5.11 10.12 -11.56
CA ILE A 295 3.86 10.36 -10.85
C ILE A 295 3.57 11.86 -10.77
N ILE A 296 2.33 12.25 -11.09
CA ILE A 296 1.77 13.57 -10.82
C ILE A 296 0.87 13.41 -9.59
N ALA A 297 1.23 13.98 -8.47
CA ALA A 297 0.46 13.82 -7.24
C ALA A 297 0.28 15.11 -6.46
N SER A 298 -0.74 15.16 -5.63
CA SER A 298 -0.93 16.22 -4.66
C SER A 298 0.26 16.33 -3.72
N LYS A 299 0.69 17.56 -3.39
CA LYS A 299 1.74 17.84 -2.42
C LYS A 299 1.25 17.53 -1.01
N LEU A 300 1.24 16.23 -0.68
CA LEU A 300 0.88 15.68 0.61
C LEU A 300 2.10 14.95 1.20
N PRO A 301 2.32 14.98 2.53
CA PRO A 301 3.49 14.36 3.16
C PRO A 301 3.73 12.91 2.72
N ALA A 302 2.65 12.11 2.58
CA ALA A 302 2.75 10.73 2.12
C ALA A 302 3.27 10.59 0.68
N PHE A 303 3.03 11.56 -0.20
CA PHE A 303 3.56 11.55 -1.57
C PHE A 303 4.94 12.18 -1.67
N GLU A 304 5.27 13.17 -0.85
CA GLU A 304 6.61 13.80 -0.82
C GLU A 304 7.72 12.81 -0.41
N GLU A 305 7.37 11.70 0.25
CA GLU A 305 8.29 10.59 0.53
C GLU A 305 8.74 9.88 -0.77
N TYR A 306 7.85 9.76 -1.75
CA TYR A 306 8.07 8.99 -2.98
C TYR A 306 8.41 9.87 -4.19
N ILE A 307 7.91 11.11 -4.21
CA ILE A 307 8.00 11.99 -5.37
C ILE A 307 8.92 13.15 -5.05
N LYS A 308 9.96 13.31 -5.87
CA LYS A 308 10.83 14.49 -5.88
C LYS A 308 10.42 15.36 -7.05
N ASP A 309 9.84 16.52 -6.75
CA ASP A 309 9.27 17.43 -7.75
C ASP A 309 10.22 17.70 -8.91
N LYS A 310 9.73 17.54 -10.14
CA LYS A 310 10.47 17.67 -11.41
C LYS A 310 11.66 16.72 -11.59
N LYS A 311 11.84 15.76 -10.66
CA LYS A 311 12.89 14.73 -10.75
C LYS A 311 12.32 13.35 -11.00
N THR A 312 11.38 12.88 -10.16
CA THR A 312 10.71 11.59 -10.30
C THR A 312 9.22 11.73 -10.66
N GLY A 313 8.74 12.96 -10.79
CA GLY A 313 7.35 13.31 -11.07
C GLY A 313 7.08 14.77 -10.78
N PHE A 314 5.81 15.09 -10.55
CA PHE A 314 5.36 16.47 -10.29
C PHE A 314 4.48 16.51 -9.05
N LEU A 315 4.67 17.55 -8.24
CA LEU A 315 3.82 17.81 -7.08
C LEU A 315 2.91 19.01 -7.39
N ILE A 316 1.60 18.82 -7.20
CA ILE A 316 0.56 19.84 -7.42
C ILE A 316 -0.13 20.17 -6.09
N ASN A 317 -0.80 21.29 -6.00
CA ASN A 317 -1.65 21.60 -4.86
C ASN A 317 -2.79 20.58 -4.71
N PRO A 318 -3.13 20.13 -3.48
CA PRO A 318 -4.18 19.15 -3.27
C PRO A 318 -5.52 19.57 -3.84
N ALA A 319 -6.14 18.66 -4.62
CA ALA A 319 -7.45 18.86 -5.24
C ALA A 319 -7.57 20.13 -6.12
N ASP A 320 -6.48 20.62 -6.70
CA ASP A 320 -6.41 21.85 -7.49
C ASP A 320 -6.46 21.51 -9.00
N VAL A 321 -7.60 21.84 -9.63
CA VAL A 321 -7.81 21.65 -11.08
C VAL A 321 -6.85 22.48 -11.90
N GLU A 322 -6.59 23.75 -11.49
CA GLU A 322 -5.77 24.68 -12.25
C GLU A 322 -4.31 24.25 -12.27
N ASP A 323 -3.78 23.84 -11.12
CA ASP A 323 -2.40 23.41 -10.99
C ASP A 323 -2.15 22.08 -11.74
N LEU A 324 -3.10 21.13 -11.66
CA LEU A 324 -3.05 19.91 -12.46
C LEU A 324 -3.14 20.21 -13.96
N THR A 325 -4.01 21.14 -14.39
CA THR A 325 -4.12 21.56 -15.79
C THR A 325 -2.79 22.11 -16.31
N LYS A 326 -2.16 23.03 -15.57
CA LYS A 326 -0.85 23.60 -15.92
C LYS A 326 0.23 22.53 -16.04
N THR A 327 0.23 21.59 -15.12
CA THR A 327 1.18 20.46 -15.12
C THR A 327 0.97 19.56 -16.33
N MET A 328 -0.28 19.23 -16.67
CA MET A 328 -0.59 18.43 -17.87
C MET A 328 -0.17 19.16 -19.14
N ILE A 329 -0.48 20.46 -19.27
CA ILE A 329 -0.05 21.29 -20.42
C ILE A 329 1.48 21.32 -20.54
N TYR A 330 2.18 21.50 -19.43
CA TYR A 330 3.64 21.46 -19.41
C TYR A 330 4.18 20.12 -19.93
N ILE A 331 3.61 19.01 -19.48
CA ILE A 331 3.97 17.66 -19.94
C ILE A 331 3.69 17.50 -21.43
N LEU A 332 2.48 17.84 -21.90
CA LEU A 332 2.09 17.76 -23.30
C LEU A 332 3.01 18.55 -24.24
N ASN A 333 3.60 19.63 -23.77
CA ASN A 333 4.51 20.47 -24.53
C ASN A 333 5.98 20.03 -24.47
N ASN A 334 6.36 19.24 -23.44
CA ASN A 334 7.76 18.93 -23.16
C ASN A 334 8.06 17.42 -23.06
N HIS A 335 7.07 16.55 -23.30
CA HIS A 335 7.16 15.10 -23.08
C HIS A 335 8.48 14.52 -23.58
N TYR A 336 8.80 14.67 -24.85
CA TYR A 336 10.01 14.10 -25.47
C TYR A 336 11.33 14.58 -24.84
N LYS A 337 11.33 15.75 -24.18
CA LYS A 337 12.52 16.29 -23.52
C LYS A 337 12.71 15.78 -22.09
N ILE A 338 11.61 15.44 -21.41
CA ILE A 338 11.64 15.17 -19.96
C ILE A 338 11.37 13.71 -19.62
N TYR A 339 10.60 12.96 -20.43
CA TYR A 339 10.05 11.67 -20.06
C TYR A 339 11.13 10.64 -19.70
N ASN A 340 12.09 10.41 -20.59
CA ASN A 340 13.15 9.42 -20.34
C ASN A 340 13.98 9.73 -19.10
N LYS A 341 14.23 11.02 -18.83
CA LYS A 341 14.94 11.44 -17.63
C LYS A 341 14.12 11.16 -16.37
N LEU A 342 12.81 11.42 -16.41
CA LEU A 342 11.92 11.12 -15.27
C LEU A 342 11.86 9.60 -15.00
N VAL A 343 11.67 8.79 -16.04
CA VAL A 343 11.65 7.31 -15.94
C VAL A 343 12.94 6.79 -15.34
N ASN A 344 14.10 7.22 -15.83
CA ASN A 344 15.40 6.81 -15.29
C ASN A 344 15.56 7.19 -13.82
N ASN A 345 15.13 8.38 -13.44
CA ASN A 345 15.18 8.82 -12.04
C ASN A 345 14.23 8.02 -11.14
N VAL A 346 13.03 7.64 -11.63
CA VAL A 346 12.09 6.77 -10.88
C VAL A 346 12.72 5.39 -10.70
N ASN A 347 13.33 4.83 -11.75
CA ASN A 347 14.00 3.54 -11.68
C ASN A 347 15.16 3.55 -10.66
N GLU A 348 16.03 4.54 -10.71
CA GLU A 348 17.11 4.71 -9.73
C GLU A 348 16.55 4.83 -8.30
N PHE A 349 15.50 5.61 -8.11
CA PHE A 349 14.86 5.77 -6.82
C PHE A 349 14.25 4.45 -6.31
N LYS A 350 13.61 3.66 -7.20
CA LYS A 350 13.08 2.33 -6.89
C LYS A 350 14.19 1.38 -6.45
N LEU A 351 15.26 1.26 -7.22
CA LEU A 351 16.37 0.35 -6.93
C LEU A 351 17.05 0.66 -5.59
N ASN A 352 17.11 1.93 -5.21
CA ASN A 352 17.73 2.37 -3.95
C ASN A 352 16.83 2.20 -2.73
N ASN A 353 15.48 2.13 -2.88
CA ASN A 353 14.57 2.26 -1.75
C ASN A 353 13.51 1.17 -1.62
N PHE A 354 13.09 0.52 -2.73
CA PHE A 354 11.85 -0.26 -2.77
C PHE A 354 12.01 -1.68 -3.31
N THR A 355 13.22 -2.16 -3.57
CA THR A 355 13.41 -3.59 -3.87
C THR A 355 13.08 -4.44 -2.65
N ASP A 356 12.73 -5.70 -2.90
CA ASP A 356 12.37 -6.65 -1.85
C ASP A 356 13.46 -6.73 -0.78
N GLU A 357 14.74 -6.80 -1.20
CA GLU A 357 15.88 -6.87 -0.31
C GLU A 357 16.03 -5.58 0.52
N LYS A 358 15.90 -4.40 -0.11
CA LYS A 358 16.06 -3.12 0.59
C LYS A 358 14.97 -2.89 1.64
N VAL A 359 13.74 -3.26 1.31
CA VAL A 359 12.64 -3.14 2.26
C VAL A 359 12.76 -4.20 3.35
N ALA A 360 13.10 -5.46 3.02
CA ALA A 360 13.33 -6.52 4.00
C ALA A 360 14.47 -6.18 4.97
N GLU A 361 15.57 -5.56 4.49
CA GLU A 361 16.64 -5.06 5.35
C GLU A 361 16.10 -4.05 6.39
N LYS A 362 15.21 -3.15 6.00
CA LYS A 362 14.57 -2.21 6.95
C LYS A 362 13.70 -2.95 7.98
N TYR A 363 12.97 -4.01 7.57
CA TYR A 363 12.23 -4.87 8.51
C TYR A 363 13.17 -5.56 9.51
N ILE A 364 14.22 -6.20 9.01
CA ILE A 364 15.22 -6.91 9.84
C ILE A 364 15.87 -5.96 10.84
N ASN A 365 16.26 -4.77 10.38
CA ASN A 365 16.86 -3.75 11.25
C ASN A 365 15.87 -3.29 12.33
N ASN A 366 14.60 -3.06 11.97
CA ASN A 366 13.57 -2.72 12.94
C ASN A 366 13.35 -3.83 13.96
N PHE A 367 13.22 -5.08 13.51
CA PHE A 367 13.06 -6.24 14.39
C PHE A 367 14.24 -6.38 15.35
N ASN A 368 15.47 -6.21 14.88
CA ASN A 368 16.65 -6.27 15.72
C ASN A 368 16.71 -5.15 16.77
N ILE A 369 16.28 -3.93 16.42
CA ILE A 369 16.19 -2.80 17.37
C ILE A 369 15.17 -3.13 18.46
N VAL A 370 13.99 -3.63 18.06
CA VAL A 370 12.90 -3.97 18.99
C VAL A 370 13.31 -5.13 19.92
N LEU A 371 13.94 -6.17 19.35
CA LEU A 371 14.45 -7.32 20.12
C LEU A 371 15.51 -6.93 21.17
N LYS A 372 16.40 -6.00 20.85
CA LYS A 372 17.35 -5.44 21.84
C LYS A 372 16.60 -4.77 22.99
N LYS A 373 15.61 -3.96 22.68
CA LYS A 373 14.77 -3.26 23.69
C LYS A 373 13.93 -4.20 24.56
N PHE A 374 13.55 -5.39 24.05
CA PHE A 374 12.85 -6.40 24.87
C PHE A 374 13.76 -6.96 25.98
N LYS A 375 15.08 -7.01 25.77
CA LYS A 375 16.04 -7.52 26.74
C LYS A 375 16.42 -6.53 27.83
N GLU A 376 16.12 -5.24 27.61
CA GLU A 376 16.40 -4.15 28.56
C GLU A 376 15.25 -3.95 29.57
N ILE A 377 14.15 -4.73 29.46
CA ILE A 377 12.96 -4.70 30.32
C ILE A 377 12.89 -5.99 31.14
#